data_09022f0c966b842431e12d08436f09db
#
_entry.id   09022f0c966b842431e12d08436f09db
#
_cell.length_a   1.000
_cell.length_b   1.000
_cell.length_c   1.000
_cell.angle_alpha   90.00
_cell.angle_beta   90.00
_cell.angle_gamma   90.00
#
_symmetry.space_group_name_H-M   'P 1'
#
loop_
_entity.id
_entity.type
_entity.pdbx_description
1 polymer ?
#
loop_
_entity_poly.entity_id
_entity_poly.type
_entity_poly.pdbx_seq_one_letter_code
_entity_poly.pdbx_strand_id
1 'polypeptide(L)'
;MEAGRLGFVPDTVIQELGWDDDVDADLRASVEAHTGNALVDGEATEVVDGVILWWRDGDGDLADALMDALADLAEGGSIWLLTPKVGRDGYVSGADIVEAAPVAGLSTTTTSAATADWAATKLSTHKR
;
A
#
# COMPACT_ATOMS: atom_id res chain seq x y z
N MET A 1 0.89 6.97 -13.34
CA MET A 1 -0.43 7.16 -12.70
C MET A 1 -0.31 8.19 -11.61
N GLU A 2 -1.33 9.00 -11.44
CA GLU A 2 -1.33 10.03 -10.40
C GLU A 2 -1.94 9.51 -9.11
N ALA A 3 -1.42 10.01 -8.01
CA ALA A 3 -1.88 9.58 -6.68
C ALA A 3 -3.36 9.85 -6.46
N GLY A 4 -3.91 10.92 -7.03
CA GLY A 4 -5.33 11.21 -6.90
C GLY A 4 -6.22 10.12 -7.43
N ARG A 5 -5.77 9.38 -8.44
CA ARG A 5 -6.54 8.27 -9.00
C ARG A 5 -6.59 7.07 -8.06
N LEU A 6 -5.66 7.00 -7.12
CA LEU A 6 -5.64 5.95 -6.10
C LEU A 6 -6.49 6.32 -4.88
N GLY A 7 -7.01 7.54 -4.82
CA GLY A 7 -7.89 7.95 -3.74
C GLY A 7 -7.23 8.67 -2.59
N PHE A 8 -5.96 9.05 -2.72
CA PHE A 8 -5.31 9.88 -1.69
C PHE A 8 -5.92 11.28 -1.72
N VAL A 9 -6.08 11.87 -0.55
CA VAL A 9 -6.70 13.19 -0.42
C VAL A 9 -5.73 14.17 0.23
N PRO A 10 -5.91 15.49 0.00
CA PRO A 10 -5.04 16.49 0.61
C PRO A 10 -5.10 16.45 2.13
N ASP A 11 -4.01 16.87 2.75
CA ASP A 11 -3.87 17.02 4.20
C ASP A 11 -3.91 15.70 4.97
N THR A 12 -3.64 14.57 4.29
CA THR A 12 -3.53 13.27 4.97
C THR A 12 -2.07 12.89 5.15
N VAL A 13 -1.83 12.01 6.12
CA VAL A 13 -0.49 11.49 6.41
C VAL A 13 -0.46 10.02 5.96
N ILE A 14 0.51 9.69 5.13
CA ILE A 14 0.63 8.36 4.55
C ILE A 14 1.94 7.74 5.02
N GLN A 15 1.86 6.53 5.58
CA GLN A 15 3.02 5.76 5.98
C GLN A 15 3.49 4.90 4.82
N GLU A 16 4.81 4.83 4.64
CA GLU A 16 5.39 3.98 3.59
C GLU A 16 6.16 2.85 4.25
N LEU A 17 5.83 1.62 3.88
CA LEU A 17 6.50 0.41 4.36
C LEU A 17 7.06 -0.35 3.17
N GLY A 18 8.15 -1.07 3.41
CA GLY A 18 8.75 -1.93 2.38
C GLY A 18 9.54 -1.19 1.32
N TRP A 19 9.98 0.03 1.60
CA TRP A 19 10.79 0.78 0.64
C TRP A 19 12.08 0.04 0.30
N ASP A 20 12.43 0.07 -0.97
CA ASP A 20 13.73 -0.39 -1.44
C ASP A 20 14.02 0.42 -2.72
N ASP A 21 15.19 0.23 -3.31
CA ASP A 21 15.56 1.05 -4.46
C ASP A 21 14.84 0.68 -5.75
N ASP A 22 14.02 -0.37 -5.73
CA ASP A 22 13.18 -0.72 -6.87
C ASP A 22 11.82 -0.03 -6.90
N VAL A 23 11.50 0.79 -5.89
CA VAL A 23 10.20 1.47 -5.84
C VAL A 23 10.11 2.55 -6.91
N ASP A 24 8.88 2.95 -7.23
CA ASP A 24 8.64 3.98 -8.24
C ASP A 24 8.71 5.36 -7.59
N ALA A 25 9.78 6.09 -7.87
CA ALA A 25 10.00 7.39 -7.26
C ALA A 25 8.97 8.43 -7.71
N ASP A 26 8.49 8.32 -8.94
CA ASP A 26 7.48 9.26 -9.45
C ASP A 26 6.15 9.07 -8.72
N LEU A 27 5.77 7.84 -8.43
CA LEU A 27 4.55 7.59 -7.66
C LEU A 27 4.68 8.14 -6.26
N ARG A 28 5.83 7.93 -5.60
CA ARG A 28 6.06 8.48 -4.26
C ARG A 28 5.95 10.00 -4.26
N ALA A 29 6.58 10.65 -5.23
CA ALA A 29 6.52 12.11 -5.35
C ALA A 29 5.08 12.59 -5.58
N SER A 30 4.32 11.86 -6.39
CA SER A 30 2.92 12.19 -6.66
C SER A 30 2.07 12.10 -5.40
N VAL A 31 2.29 11.07 -4.57
CA VAL A 31 1.57 10.93 -3.31
C VAL A 31 1.88 12.10 -2.39
N GLU A 32 3.16 12.46 -2.26
CA GLU A 32 3.55 13.59 -1.41
C GLU A 32 2.98 14.90 -1.91
N ALA A 33 3.00 15.10 -3.22
CA ALA A 33 2.46 16.33 -3.80
C ALA A 33 0.94 16.41 -3.61
N HIS A 34 0.26 15.28 -3.77
CA HIS A 34 -1.20 15.27 -3.68
C HIS A 34 -1.68 15.45 -2.24
N THR A 35 -1.00 14.85 -1.28
CA THR A 35 -1.39 14.97 0.14
C THR A 35 -0.86 16.24 0.78
N GLY A 36 0.21 16.81 0.25
CA GLY A 36 0.86 17.98 0.84
C GLY A 36 1.79 17.63 2.00
N ASN A 37 2.03 16.34 2.23
CA ASN A 37 2.86 15.88 3.34
C ASN A 37 3.89 14.88 2.83
N ALA A 38 5.06 14.87 3.48
CA ALA A 38 6.06 13.84 3.20
C ALA A 38 5.55 12.49 3.70
N LEU A 39 5.94 11.42 3.00
CA LEU A 39 5.66 10.06 3.48
C LEU A 39 6.42 9.83 4.78
N VAL A 40 5.78 9.18 5.75
CA VAL A 40 6.45 8.79 6.99
C VAL A 40 6.86 7.32 6.89
N ASP A 41 7.90 6.94 7.60
CA ASP A 41 8.42 5.58 7.50
C ASP A 41 7.79 4.67 8.56
N GLY A 42 8.25 3.41 8.60
CA GLY A 42 7.70 2.42 9.50
C GLY A 42 8.01 2.65 10.97
N GLU A 43 8.91 3.58 11.27
CA GLU A 43 9.27 3.90 12.67
C GLU A 43 8.47 5.07 13.22
N ALA A 44 7.63 5.68 12.38
CA ALA A 44 6.79 6.76 12.87
C ALA A 44 5.82 6.24 13.94
N THR A 45 5.57 7.06 14.93
CA THR A 45 4.72 6.68 16.06
C THR A 45 3.39 7.43 16.06
N GLU A 46 3.02 8.01 14.94
CA GLU A 46 1.77 8.76 14.83
C GLU A 46 0.73 7.95 14.09
N VAL A 47 -0.54 8.30 14.32
CA VAL A 47 -1.65 7.72 13.56
C VAL A 47 -1.57 8.22 12.13
N VAL A 48 -1.71 7.31 11.16
CA VAL A 48 -1.65 7.66 9.74
C VAL A 48 -2.99 7.42 9.09
N ASP A 49 -3.27 8.15 8.02
CA ASP A 49 -4.55 8.06 7.31
C ASP A 49 -4.54 6.96 6.25
N GLY A 50 -3.36 6.55 5.82
CA GLY A 50 -3.21 5.48 4.86
C GLY A 50 -1.81 4.91 4.91
N VAL A 51 -1.63 3.75 4.29
CA VAL A 51 -0.35 3.08 4.22
C VAL A 51 -0.09 2.68 2.78
N ILE A 52 1.13 2.91 2.31
CA ILE A 52 1.65 2.33 1.08
C ILE A 52 2.59 1.20 1.50
N LEU A 53 2.30 -0.01 1.06
CA LEU A 53 3.16 -1.16 1.33
C LEU A 53 3.71 -1.68 0.01
N TRP A 54 5.02 -1.57 -0.17
CA TRP A 54 5.72 -2.14 -1.32
C TRP A 54 6.04 -3.58 -0.98
N TRP A 55 5.50 -4.53 -1.75
CA TRP A 55 5.63 -5.95 -1.44
C TRP A 55 6.05 -6.75 -2.67
N ARG A 56 7.01 -7.65 -2.51
CA ARG A 56 7.49 -8.54 -3.56
C ARG A 56 7.37 -9.97 -3.07
N ASP A 57 7.17 -10.88 -4.00
CA ASP A 57 7.22 -12.29 -3.65
C ASP A 57 8.59 -12.60 -3.07
N GLY A 58 8.62 -13.27 -1.93
CA GLY A 58 9.88 -13.54 -1.23
C GLY A 58 10.18 -12.61 -0.08
N ASP A 59 9.37 -11.56 0.13
CA ASP A 59 9.58 -10.63 1.23
C ASP A 59 9.12 -11.18 2.58
N GLY A 60 8.51 -12.36 2.59
CA GLY A 60 8.06 -12.99 3.82
C GLY A 60 6.58 -13.33 3.74
N ASP A 61 5.89 -13.25 4.88
CA ASP A 61 4.47 -13.58 4.97
C ASP A 61 3.63 -12.31 4.76
N LEU A 62 2.86 -12.29 3.69
CA LEU A 62 2.07 -11.10 3.34
C LEU A 62 1.01 -10.80 4.41
N ALA A 63 0.35 -11.81 4.97
CA ALA A 63 -0.65 -11.57 6.00
C ALA A 63 -0.04 -10.89 7.22
N ASP A 64 1.15 -11.34 7.63
CA ASP A 64 1.85 -10.70 8.75
C ASP A 64 2.21 -9.25 8.43
N ALA A 65 2.68 -9.00 7.20
CA ALA A 65 3.03 -7.64 6.78
C ALA A 65 1.80 -6.73 6.77
N LEU A 66 0.65 -7.26 6.35
CA LEU A 66 -0.60 -6.48 6.36
C LEU A 66 -1.04 -6.17 7.79
N MET A 67 -0.88 -7.12 8.70
CA MET A 67 -1.20 -6.87 10.11
C MET A 67 -0.29 -5.79 10.70
N ASP A 68 1.01 -5.83 10.35
CA ASP A 68 1.93 -4.77 10.80
C ASP A 68 1.53 -3.42 10.23
N ALA A 69 1.06 -3.39 8.98
CA ALA A 69 0.65 -2.15 8.33
C ALA A 69 -0.58 -1.53 8.98
N LEU A 70 -1.38 -2.33 9.69
CA LEU A 70 -2.56 -1.82 10.38
C LEU A 70 -2.23 -1.13 11.70
N ALA A 71 -1.00 -1.29 12.21
CA ALA A 71 -0.68 -0.90 13.58
C ALA A 71 -0.99 0.57 13.87
N ASP A 72 -0.67 1.46 12.94
CA ASP A 72 -0.86 2.90 13.15
C ASP A 72 -1.93 3.48 12.23
N LEU A 73 -2.68 2.63 11.53
CA LEU A 73 -3.69 3.10 10.58
C LEU A 73 -4.93 3.57 11.29
N ALA A 74 -5.38 4.77 10.95
CA ALA A 74 -6.61 5.34 11.51
C ALA A 74 -7.82 4.53 11.07
N GLU A 75 -8.86 4.57 11.89
CA GLU A 75 -10.12 3.94 11.55
C GLU A 75 -10.66 4.52 10.25
N GLY A 76 -11.05 3.65 9.34
CA GLY A 76 -11.51 4.08 8.01
C GLY A 76 -10.39 4.30 7.01
N GLY A 77 -9.14 4.15 7.42
CA GLY A 77 -8.02 4.27 6.50
C GLY A 77 -7.88 3.06 5.59
N SER A 78 -6.97 3.17 4.63
CA SER A 78 -6.75 2.13 3.64
C SER A 78 -5.28 1.82 3.49
N ILE A 79 -5.01 0.59 3.05
CA ILE A 79 -3.67 0.16 2.69
C ILE A 79 -3.61 0.04 1.17
N TRP A 80 -2.60 0.64 0.57
CA TRP A 80 -2.31 0.49 -0.85
C TRP A 80 -1.16 -0.49 -0.97
N LEU A 81 -1.47 -1.70 -1.41
CA LEU A 81 -0.47 -2.75 -1.60
C LEU A 81 0.06 -2.62 -3.02
N LEU A 82 1.36 -2.35 -3.12
CA LEU A 82 2.01 -2.19 -4.42
C LEU A 82 2.90 -3.40 -4.66
N THR A 83 2.63 -4.10 -5.75
CA THR A 83 3.32 -5.35 -6.09
C THR A 83 3.83 -5.28 -7.52
N PRO A 84 4.97 -5.93 -7.82
CA PRO A 84 5.46 -5.99 -9.20
C PRO A 84 4.45 -6.67 -10.10
N LYS A 85 4.32 -6.17 -11.32
CA LYS A 85 3.40 -6.75 -12.30
C LYS A 85 3.92 -8.06 -12.84
N VAL A 86 3.03 -8.79 -13.49
CA VAL A 86 3.36 -10.04 -14.18
C VAL A 86 4.56 -9.83 -15.09
N GLY A 87 5.50 -10.78 -15.06
CA GLY A 87 6.70 -10.73 -15.87
C GLY A 87 7.87 -10.04 -15.22
N ARG A 88 7.67 -9.44 -14.06
CA ARG A 88 8.75 -8.82 -13.32
C ARG A 88 9.18 -9.68 -12.15
N ASP A 89 10.43 -9.52 -11.73
CA ASP A 89 10.91 -10.20 -10.53
C ASP A 89 10.07 -9.77 -9.34
N GLY A 90 9.70 -10.74 -8.53
CA GLY A 90 8.91 -10.45 -7.33
C GLY A 90 7.42 -10.37 -7.57
N TYR A 91 6.94 -10.73 -8.77
CA TYR A 91 5.52 -10.73 -9.06
C TYR A 91 4.73 -11.47 -7.98
N VAL A 92 3.63 -10.88 -7.54
CA VAL A 92 2.73 -11.45 -6.55
C VAL A 92 1.38 -11.68 -7.23
N SER A 93 0.87 -12.92 -7.15
CA SER A 93 -0.40 -13.22 -7.81
C SER A 93 -1.57 -12.59 -7.05
N GLY A 94 -2.63 -12.27 -7.79
CA GLY A 94 -3.84 -11.76 -7.16
C GLY A 94 -4.45 -12.75 -6.17
N ALA A 95 -4.29 -14.05 -6.42
CA ALA A 95 -4.81 -15.07 -5.52
C ALA A 95 -4.13 -15.00 -4.16
N ASP A 96 -2.81 -14.76 -4.13
CA ASP A 96 -2.10 -14.64 -2.86
C ASP A 96 -2.59 -13.44 -2.05
N ILE A 97 -2.91 -12.34 -2.72
CA ILE A 97 -3.43 -11.16 -2.06
C ILE A 97 -4.83 -11.43 -1.49
N VAL A 98 -5.68 -12.07 -2.28
CA VAL A 98 -7.04 -12.40 -1.84
C VAL A 98 -7.03 -13.35 -0.66
N GLU A 99 -6.05 -14.25 -0.58
CA GLU A 99 -5.92 -15.14 0.56
C GLU A 99 -5.40 -14.44 1.81
N ALA A 100 -4.45 -13.52 1.65
CA ALA A 100 -3.81 -12.88 2.79
C ALA A 100 -4.70 -11.82 3.44
N ALA A 101 -5.48 -11.10 2.65
CA ALA A 101 -6.25 -9.96 3.14
C ALA A 101 -7.22 -10.32 4.26
N PRO A 102 -8.06 -11.37 4.14
CA PRO A 102 -8.98 -11.70 5.23
C PRO A 102 -8.29 -12.14 6.50
N VAL A 103 -7.10 -12.76 6.40
CA VAL A 103 -6.34 -13.17 7.58
C VAL A 103 -5.99 -11.95 8.43
N ALA A 104 -5.72 -10.82 7.77
CA ALA A 104 -5.41 -9.56 8.46
C ALA A 104 -6.67 -8.73 8.76
N GLY A 105 -7.86 -9.24 8.44
CA GLY A 105 -9.09 -8.50 8.67
C GLY A 105 -9.38 -7.46 7.61
N LEU A 106 -8.86 -7.66 6.42
CA LEU A 106 -8.99 -6.69 5.31
C LEU A 106 -9.79 -7.30 4.17
N SER A 107 -10.37 -6.41 3.36
CA SER A 107 -11.03 -6.76 2.11
C SER A 107 -10.34 -6.06 0.96
N THR A 108 -10.17 -6.77 -0.17
CA THR A 108 -9.70 -6.11 -1.39
C THR A 108 -10.87 -5.35 -2.00
N THR A 109 -10.62 -4.10 -2.38
CA THR A 109 -11.69 -3.28 -2.97
C THR A 109 -11.43 -2.95 -4.42
N THR A 110 -10.20 -2.59 -4.78
CA THR A 110 -9.88 -2.15 -6.13
C THR A 110 -8.47 -2.59 -6.47
N THR A 111 -8.26 -3.02 -7.71
CA THR A 111 -6.91 -3.29 -8.23
C THR A 111 -6.73 -2.49 -9.51
N SER A 112 -5.60 -1.83 -9.64
CA SER A 112 -5.32 -1.05 -10.83
C SER A 112 -3.81 -1.07 -11.12
N ALA A 113 -3.45 -0.64 -12.32
CA ALA A 113 -2.05 -0.44 -12.68
C ALA A 113 -1.62 0.89 -12.10
N ALA A 114 -0.75 0.87 -11.10
CA ALA A 114 -0.27 2.10 -10.48
C ALA A 114 0.77 2.78 -11.36
N THR A 115 1.68 1.98 -11.91
CA THR A 115 2.74 2.47 -12.81
C THR A 115 2.96 1.41 -13.88
N ALA A 116 3.95 1.64 -14.74
CA ALA A 116 4.29 0.65 -15.78
C ALA A 116 4.72 -0.68 -15.15
N ASP A 117 5.34 -0.64 -13.98
CA ASP A 117 5.96 -1.81 -13.37
C ASP A 117 5.25 -2.33 -12.11
N TRP A 118 4.38 -1.54 -11.51
CA TRP A 118 3.74 -1.87 -10.23
C TRP A 118 2.23 -1.86 -10.35
N ALA A 119 1.60 -2.86 -9.75
CA ALA A 119 0.15 -2.89 -9.59
C ALA A 119 -0.21 -2.42 -8.18
N ALA A 120 -1.36 -1.78 -8.04
CA ALA A 120 -1.85 -1.31 -6.75
C ALA A 120 -3.15 -2.01 -6.41
N THR A 121 -3.23 -2.57 -5.20
CA THR A 121 -4.45 -3.17 -4.67
C THR A 121 -4.85 -2.39 -3.42
N LYS A 122 -6.04 -1.85 -3.42
CA LYS A 122 -6.56 -1.13 -2.25
C LYS A 122 -7.19 -2.12 -1.29
N LEU A 123 -6.76 -2.07 -0.05
CA LEU A 123 -7.27 -2.93 1.01
C LEU A 123 -7.88 -2.05 2.09
N SER A 124 -9.07 -2.43 2.54
CA SER A 124 -9.78 -1.65 3.57
C SER A 124 -10.21 -2.58 4.70
N THR A 125 -10.31 -2.02 5.90
CA THR A 125 -10.81 -2.81 7.03
C THR A 125 -12.29 -3.10 6.84
N HIS A 126 -12.72 -4.25 7.37
CA HIS A 126 -14.13 -4.58 7.34
C HIS A 126 -14.90 -3.59 8.21
N LYS A 127 -16.01 -3.07 7.68
CA LYS A 127 -16.91 -2.22 8.45
C LYS A 127 -18.07 -3.06 8.96
N ARG A 128 -18.51 -2.69 10.11
CA ARG A 128 -19.67 -3.39 10.70
C ARG A 128 -20.88 -2.53 10.61
#